data_16eb4b7339005902f143bf6c310c4619
#
_entry.id   16eb4b7339005902f143bf6c310c4619
#
_cell.length_a   1.000
_cell.length_b   1.000
_cell.length_c   1.000
_cell.angle_alpha   90.00
_cell.angle_beta   90.00
_cell.angle_gamma   90.00
#
_symmetry.space_group_name_H-M   'P 1'
#
loop_
_entity.id
_entity.type
_entity.pdbx_description
1 polymer ?
#
loop_
_entity_poly.entity_id
_entity_poly.type
_entity_poly.pdbx_seq_one_letter_code
_entity_poly.pdbx_strand_id
1 'polypeptide(L)'
;MSYNSAFETGRLKELAKQLSDYAGWIESILPRFANADLLQPFRAFALYDPSQHGSASIKAVLPAFTDLSYEDLAIQEGGTASNQFLALLKSLIPKEEIPKLRENLSKYCERDTLAMVKLVEKLQLMIAT
;
A
#
# COMPACT_ATOMS: atom_id res chain seq x y z
N MET A 1 9.10 -4.39 4.58
CA MET A 1 9.11 -3.74 3.25
C MET A 1 7.87 -2.87 3.15
N SER A 2 7.99 -1.73 2.52
CA SER A 2 6.93 -0.74 2.41
C SER A 2 6.93 -0.10 1.02
N TYR A 3 5.85 0.59 0.68
CA TYR A 3 5.80 1.52 -0.43
C TYR A 3 5.39 2.89 0.11
N ASN A 4 6.33 3.83 0.22
CA ASN A 4 6.23 5.08 0.95
C ASN A 4 6.35 4.92 2.48
N SER A 5 7.53 4.49 2.92
CA SER A 5 7.84 4.22 4.33
C SER A 5 7.53 5.37 5.29
N ALA A 6 7.60 6.62 4.82
CA ALA A 6 7.28 7.79 5.64
C ALA A 6 5.82 7.80 6.11
N PHE A 7 4.87 7.37 5.24
CA PHE A 7 3.47 7.27 5.60
C PHE A 7 3.23 6.15 6.62
N GLU A 8 3.77 4.95 6.35
CA GLU A 8 3.57 3.78 7.20
C GLU A 8 4.21 3.96 8.59
N THR A 9 5.44 4.49 8.63
CA THR A 9 6.10 4.79 9.91
C THR A 9 5.36 5.87 10.71
N GLY A 10 4.77 6.86 10.03
CA GLY A 10 3.91 7.85 10.67
C GLY A 10 2.71 7.22 11.36
N ARG A 11 2.00 6.31 10.68
CA ARG A 11 0.85 5.59 11.24
C ARG A 11 1.23 4.67 12.39
N LEU A 12 2.35 3.95 12.26
CA LEU A 12 2.85 3.10 13.34
C LEU A 12 3.23 3.90 14.59
N LYS A 13 3.86 5.06 14.44
CA LYS A 13 4.16 5.96 15.57
C LYS A 13 2.90 6.48 16.27
N GLU A 14 1.84 6.77 15.53
CA GLU A 14 0.56 7.14 16.11
C GLU A 14 -0.08 5.99 16.88
N LEU A 15 -0.04 4.78 16.33
CA LEU A 15 -0.51 3.58 17.02
C LEU A 15 0.28 3.30 18.30
N ALA A 16 1.60 3.47 18.32
CA ALA A 16 2.43 3.30 19.51
C ALA A 16 2.02 4.24 20.65
N LYS A 17 1.56 5.47 20.33
CA LYS A 17 1.05 6.39 21.34
C LYS A 17 -0.30 5.97 21.92
N GLN A 18 -1.14 5.33 21.13
CA GLN A 18 -2.48 4.89 21.55
C GLN A 18 -2.46 3.53 22.23
N LEU A 19 -1.53 2.65 21.81
CA LEU A 19 -1.40 1.28 22.26
C LEU A 19 -0.06 1.10 22.99
N SER A 20 0.03 1.64 24.20
CA SER A 20 1.26 1.65 25.00
C SER A 20 1.91 0.27 25.19
N ASP A 21 1.09 -0.78 25.33
CA ASP A 21 1.56 -2.16 25.50
C ASP A 21 2.34 -2.70 24.30
N TYR A 22 2.11 -2.12 23.11
CA TYR A 22 2.77 -2.49 21.85
C TYR A 22 3.86 -1.49 21.44
N ALA A 23 4.03 -0.37 22.16
CA ALA A 23 4.94 0.70 21.77
C ALA A 23 6.38 0.21 21.55
N GLY A 24 6.93 -0.57 22.50
CA GLY A 24 8.28 -1.10 22.39
C GLY A 24 8.48 -2.04 21.19
N TRP A 25 7.47 -2.89 20.88
CA TRP A 25 7.51 -3.73 19.69
C TRP A 25 7.45 -2.88 18.41
N ILE A 26 6.54 -1.91 18.34
CA ILE A 26 6.43 -1.01 17.18
C ILE A 26 7.75 -0.29 16.96
N GLU A 27 8.35 0.30 17.99
CA GLU A 27 9.63 1.01 17.89
C GLU A 27 10.76 0.12 17.36
N SER A 28 10.77 -1.17 17.75
CA SER A 28 11.78 -2.13 17.30
C SER A 28 11.72 -2.45 15.80
N ILE A 29 10.53 -2.31 15.18
CA ILE A 29 10.33 -2.61 13.75
C ILE A 29 10.46 -1.38 12.84
N LEU A 30 10.33 -0.15 13.37
CA LEU A 30 10.37 1.09 12.56
C LEU A 30 11.62 1.21 11.67
N PRO A 31 12.85 0.90 12.11
CA PRO A 31 14.03 0.99 11.26
C PRO A 31 13.98 0.08 10.03
N ARG A 32 13.25 -1.05 10.12
CA ARG A 32 13.10 -2.01 9.02
C ARG A 32 12.28 -1.45 7.86
N PHE A 33 11.37 -0.53 8.12
CA PHE A 33 10.59 0.14 7.07
C PHE A 33 11.43 1.16 6.31
N ALA A 34 12.24 1.95 7.00
CA ALA A 34 13.09 2.96 6.38
C ALA A 34 14.09 2.37 5.38
N ASN A 35 14.61 1.16 5.68
CA ASN A 35 15.63 0.49 4.86
C ASN A 35 15.05 -0.34 3.70
N ALA A 36 13.73 -0.46 3.57
CA ALA A 36 13.10 -1.31 2.57
C ALA A 36 11.88 -0.60 1.92
N ASP A 37 12.08 0.65 1.50
CA ASP A 37 11.07 1.47 0.84
C ASP A 37 11.17 1.33 -0.68
N LEU A 38 10.23 0.60 -1.27
CA LEU A 38 10.14 0.36 -2.71
C LEU A 38 9.82 1.60 -3.54
N LEU A 39 9.34 2.69 -2.92
CA LEU A 39 9.09 3.94 -3.63
C LEU A 39 10.37 4.61 -4.12
N GLN A 40 11.47 4.44 -3.40
CA GLN A 40 12.70 5.23 -3.61
C GLN A 40 13.29 5.11 -5.03
N PRO A 41 13.47 3.91 -5.61
CA PRO A 41 14.04 3.81 -6.96
C PRO A 41 13.17 4.47 -8.03
N PHE A 42 11.85 4.45 -7.86
CA PHE A 42 10.91 5.09 -8.81
C PHE A 42 10.85 6.61 -8.61
N ARG A 43 10.84 7.08 -7.37
CA ARG A 43 10.86 8.53 -7.05
C ARG A 43 12.15 9.21 -7.49
N ALA A 44 13.27 8.52 -7.38
CA ALA A 44 14.57 9.01 -7.82
C ALA A 44 14.81 8.88 -9.33
N PHE A 45 13.82 8.37 -10.09
CA PHE A 45 13.95 8.04 -11.52
C PHE A 45 15.12 7.10 -11.85
N ALA A 46 15.60 6.33 -10.86
CA ALA A 46 16.56 5.26 -11.10
C ALA A 46 15.96 4.11 -11.92
N LEU A 47 14.64 3.93 -11.78
CA LEU A 47 13.81 3.06 -12.60
C LEU A 47 12.59 3.83 -13.05
N TYR A 48 12.38 3.89 -14.37
CA TYR A 48 11.28 4.63 -14.96
C TYR A 48 10.83 4.00 -16.27
N ASP A 49 9.53 3.91 -16.44
CA ASP A 49 8.89 3.56 -17.70
C ASP A 49 7.99 4.73 -18.15
N PRO A 50 7.99 5.10 -19.44
CA PRO A 50 7.17 6.21 -19.95
C PRO A 50 5.68 6.10 -19.66
N SER A 51 5.13 4.89 -19.52
CA SER A 51 3.73 4.64 -19.17
C SER A 51 3.35 5.12 -17.76
N GLN A 52 4.35 5.42 -16.90
CA GLN A 52 4.11 6.01 -15.59
C GLN A 52 3.70 7.50 -15.67
N HIS A 53 3.89 8.17 -16.82
CA HIS A 53 3.60 9.60 -17.00
C HIS A 53 4.17 10.51 -15.90
N GLY A 54 5.40 10.21 -15.44
CA GLY A 54 6.08 10.96 -14.37
C GLY A 54 5.62 10.64 -12.94
N SER A 55 4.71 9.70 -12.74
CA SER A 55 4.22 9.31 -11.43
C SER A 55 5.02 8.16 -10.84
N ALA A 56 5.43 8.29 -9.58
CA ALA A 56 6.00 7.19 -8.79
C ALA A 56 4.96 6.52 -7.86
N SER A 57 3.67 6.82 -8.03
CA SER A 57 2.60 6.11 -7.31
C SER A 57 2.62 4.62 -7.64
N ILE A 58 2.34 3.76 -6.65
CA ILE A 58 2.26 2.30 -6.87
C ILE A 58 1.28 1.94 -7.99
N LYS A 59 0.23 2.73 -8.20
CA LYS A 59 -0.77 2.52 -9.24
C LYS A 59 -0.24 2.79 -10.66
N ALA A 60 0.72 3.70 -10.79
CA ALA A 60 1.40 3.95 -12.05
C ALA A 60 2.56 2.98 -12.27
N VAL A 61 3.29 2.64 -11.21
CA VAL A 61 4.44 1.75 -11.26
C VAL A 61 4.04 0.29 -11.49
N LEU A 62 3.01 -0.19 -10.79
CA LEU A 62 2.61 -1.60 -10.86
C LEU A 62 2.31 -2.07 -12.28
N PRO A 63 1.41 -1.43 -13.06
CA PRO A 63 1.14 -1.84 -14.45
C PRO A 63 2.29 -1.57 -15.41
N ALA A 64 3.20 -0.65 -15.10
CA ALA A 64 4.37 -0.38 -15.93
C ALA A 64 5.42 -1.50 -15.86
N PHE A 65 5.50 -2.22 -14.74
CA PHE A 65 6.52 -3.24 -14.50
C PHE A 65 5.97 -4.65 -14.35
N THR A 66 4.65 -4.83 -14.24
CA THR A 66 3.98 -6.12 -14.03
C THR A 66 2.67 -6.19 -14.81
N ASP A 67 2.04 -7.37 -14.82
CA ASP A 67 0.73 -7.60 -15.44
C ASP A 67 -0.44 -7.26 -14.50
N LEU A 68 -0.17 -6.58 -13.36
CA LEU A 68 -1.18 -6.22 -12.38
C LEU A 68 -1.52 -4.73 -12.43
N SER A 69 -2.78 -4.42 -12.15
CA SER A 69 -3.27 -3.05 -11.95
C SER A 69 -4.31 -3.00 -10.83
N TYR A 70 -4.88 -1.83 -10.57
CA TYR A 70 -6.00 -1.66 -9.64
C TYR A 70 -7.34 -1.47 -10.36
N GLU A 71 -7.34 -1.47 -11.69
CA GLU A 71 -8.51 -1.12 -12.50
C GLU A 71 -9.66 -2.12 -12.40
N ASP A 72 -9.35 -3.38 -12.12
CA ASP A 72 -10.33 -4.46 -11.91
C ASP A 72 -10.99 -4.43 -10.53
N LEU A 73 -10.54 -3.57 -9.62
CA LEU A 73 -11.05 -3.48 -8.27
C LEU A 73 -12.18 -2.45 -8.15
N ALA A 74 -13.17 -2.74 -7.31
CA ALA A 74 -14.23 -1.79 -6.97
C ALA A 74 -13.71 -0.59 -6.15
N ILE A 75 -12.66 -0.79 -5.36
CA ILE A 75 -11.93 0.26 -4.63
C ILE A 75 -10.53 0.31 -5.21
N GLN A 76 -10.20 1.46 -5.78
CA GLN A 76 -8.91 1.65 -6.46
C GLN A 76 -7.99 2.62 -5.71
N GLU A 77 -8.48 3.29 -4.66
CA GLU A 77 -7.76 4.34 -3.95
C GLU A 77 -7.80 4.19 -2.44
N GLY A 78 -6.64 4.40 -1.79
CA GLY A 78 -6.51 4.34 -0.34
C GLY A 78 -7.42 5.35 0.39
N GLY A 79 -7.59 6.56 -0.18
CA GLY A 79 -8.51 7.56 0.35
C GLY A 79 -9.96 7.06 0.33
N THR A 80 -10.39 6.46 -0.77
CA THR A 80 -11.72 5.84 -0.90
C THR A 80 -11.89 4.69 0.08
N ALA A 81 -10.88 3.81 0.18
CA ALA A 81 -10.89 2.69 1.13
C ALA A 81 -11.05 3.18 2.58
N SER A 82 -10.26 4.20 2.97
CA SER A 82 -10.32 4.79 4.31
C SER A 82 -11.68 5.43 4.61
N ASN A 83 -12.24 6.18 3.66
CA ASN A 83 -13.55 6.83 3.83
C ASN A 83 -14.67 5.81 3.95
N GLN A 84 -14.66 4.75 3.15
CA GLN A 84 -15.66 3.68 3.21
C GLN A 84 -15.55 2.88 4.51
N PHE A 85 -14.34 2.60 4.97
CA PHE A 85 -14.12 1.97 6.27
C PHE A 85 -14.62 2.84 7.42
N LEU A 86 -14.35 4.15 7.38
CA LEU A 86 -14.85 5.10 8.36
C LEU A 86 -16.39 5.18 8.37
N ALA A 87 -17.01 5.16 7.19
CA ALA A 87 -18.47 5.12 7.07
C ALA A 87 -19.06 3.84 7.70
N LEU A 88 -18.39 2.70 7.51
CA LEU A 88 -18.75 1.44 8.15
C LEU A 88 -18.69 1.54 9.69
N LEU A 89 -17.61 2.11 10.24
CA LEU A 89 -17.44 2.30 11.68
C LEU A 89 -18.51 3.23 12.29
N LYS A 90 -18.93 4.25 11.53
CA LYS A 90 -19.98 5.20 11.91
C LYS A 90 -21.40 4.68 11.67
N SER A 91 -21.56 3.43 11.26
CA SER A 91 -22.87 2.81 10.96
C SER A 91 -23.67 3.58 9.89
N LEU A 92 -22.98 4.20 8.94
CA LEU A 92 -23.58 4.95 7.83
C LEU A 92 -23.87 4.06 6.60
N ILE A 93 -23.48 2.79 6.65
CA ILE A 93 -23.65 1.82 5.57
C ILE A 93 -24.87 0.93 5.87
N PRO A 94 -25.80 0.74 4.93
CA PRO A 94 -26.90 -0.21 5.05
C PRO A 94 -26.37 -1.62 5.37
N LYS A 95 -27.07 -2.34 6.25
CA LYS A 95 -26.62 -3.65 6.73
C LYS A 95 -26.41 -4.65 5.59
N GLU A 96 -27.25 -4.60 4.59
CA GLU A 96 -27.21 -5.43 3.38
C GLU A 96 -25.96 -5.18 2.51
N GLU A 97 -25.38 -3.99 2.57
CA GLU A 97 -24.19 -3.61 1.79
C GLU A 97 -22.88 -3.94 2.52
N ILE A 98 -22.92 -4.15 3.84
CA ILE A 98 -21.73 -4.38 4.66
C ILE A 98 -20.87 -5.58 4.17
N PRO A 99 -21.46 -6.75 3.83
CA PRO A 99 -20.66 -7.88 3.37
C PRO A 99 -19.90 -7.56 2.08
N LYS A 100 -20.55 -6.88 1.13
CA LYS A 100 -19.91 -6.49 -0.15
C LYS A 100 -18.83 -5.46 0.05
N LEU A 101 -19.05 -4.47 0.90
CA LEU A 101 -18.04 -3.46 1.24
C LEU A 101 -16.80 -4.11 1.88
N ARG A 102 -16.99 -5.03 2.83
CA ARG A 102 -15.88 -5.75 3.45
C ARG A 102 -15.09 -6.58 2.46
N GLU A 103 -15.75 -7.25 1.53
CA GLU A 103 -15.10 -7.98 0.44
C GLU A 103 -14.25 -7.04 -0.43
N ASN A 104 -14.78 -5.89 -0.83
CA ASN A 104 -14.08 -4.92 -1.65
C ASN A 104 -12.85 -4.33 -0.92
N LEU A 105 -12.98 -4.01 0.37
CA LEU A 105 -11.88 -3.54 1.20
C LEU A 105 -10.78 -4.62 1.34
N SER A 106 -11.17 -5.87 1.54
CA SER A 106 -10.24 -7.00 1.62
C SER A 106 -9.46 -7.17 0.32
N LYS A 107 -10.13 -7.13 -0.83
CA LYS A 107 -9.49 -7.23 -2.15
C LYS A 107 -8.53 -6.07 -2.41
N TYR A 108 -8.87 -4.87 -1.96
CA TYR A 108 -7.98 -3.72 -2.05
C TYR A 108 -6.70 -3.94 -1.22
N CYS A 109 -6.82 -4.33 0.04
CA CYS A 109 -5.66 -4.60 0.92
C CYS A 109 -4.80 -5.78 0.40
N GLU A 110 -5.43 -6.83 -0.13
CA GLU A 110 -4.73 -7.94 -0.78
C GLU A 110 -3.91 -7.45 -1.98
N ARG A 111 -4.51 -6.60 -2.85
CA ARG A 111 -3.81 -6.03 -4.01
C ARG A 111 -2.63 -5.16 -3.60
N ASP A 112 -2.76 -4.32 -2.56
CA ASP A 112 -1.66 -3.50 -2.05
C ASP A 112 -0.47 -4.36 -1.59
N THR A 113 -0.73 -5.46 -0.91
CA THR A 113 0.31 -6.39 -0.46
C THR A 113 0.93 -7.16 -1.64
N LEU A 114 0.10 -7.71 -2.52
CA LEU A 114 0.55 -8.45 -3.70
C LEU A 114 1.37 -7.57 -4.64
N ALA A 115 0.99 -6.31 -4.82
CA ALA A 115 1.71 -5.34 -5.63
C ALA A 115 3.17 -5.19 -5.19
N MET A 116 3.42 -5.06 -3.89
CA MET A 116 4.78 -4.99 -3.37
C MET A 116 5.58 -6.28 -3.62
N VAL A 117 4.96 -7.44 -3.46
CA VAL A 117 5.60 -8.74 -3.75
C VAL A 117 6.00 -8.83 -5.22
N LYS A 118 5.07 -8.50 -6.13
CA LYS A 118 5.32 -8.55 -7.58
C LYS A 118 6.37 -7.55 -8.05
N LEU A 119 6.40 -6.36 -7.49
CA LEU A 119 7.46 -5.40 -7.78
C LEU A 119 8.83 -5.90 -7.32
N VAL A 120 8.93 -6.52 -6.15
CA VAL A 120 10.19 -7.11 -5.67
C VAL A 120 10.66 -8.24 -6.56
N GLU A 121 9.77 -9.18 -6.92
CA GLU A 121 10.07 -10.26 -7.87
C GLU A 121 10.62 -9.70 -9.19
N LYS A 122 9.97 -8.66 -9.73
CA LYS A 122 10.42 -7.99 -10.96
C LYS A 122 11.78 -7.35 -10.83
N LEU A 123 12.02 -6.60 -9.73
CA LEU A 123 13.31 -5.97 -9.47
C LEU A 123 14.44 -6.99 -9.31
N GLN A 124 14.18 -8.12 -8.65
CA GLN A 124 15.14 -9.21 -8.51
C GLN A 124 15.53 -9.82 -9.86
N LEU A 125 14.55 -10.02 -10.75
CA LEU A 125 14.82 -10.51 -12.12
C LEU A 125 15.66 -9.51 -12.92
N MET A 126 15.45 -8.21 -12.77
CA MET A 126 16.22 -7.18 -13.47
C MET A 126 17.68 -7.09 -12.99
N ILE A 127 17.95 -7.43 -11.73
CA ILE A 127 19.32 -7.42 -11.19
C ILE A 127 20.07 -8.72 -11.55
N ALA A 128 19.35 -9.81 -11.75
CA ALA A 128 19.93 -11.12 -12.07
C ALA A 128 20.38 -11.27 -13.55
N THR A 129 20.02 -10.31 -14.40
CA THR A 129 20.42 -10.24 -15.81
C THR A 129 21.56 -9.28 -16.03
#